data_d6518cecee7210cc0d1b718755bb22e4
#
_entry.id   d6518cecee7210cc0d1b718755bb22e4
#
_cell.length_a   1.000
_cell.length_b   1.000
_cell.length_c   1.000
_cell.angle_alpha   90.00
_cell.angle_beta   90.00
_cell.angle_gamma   90.00
#
_symmetry.space_group_name_H-M   'P 1'
#
loop_
_entity.id
_entity.type
_entity.pdbx_description
1 polymer ?
#
loop_
_entity_poly.entity_id
_entity_poly.type
_entity_poly.pdbx_seq_one_letter_code
_entity_poly.pdbx_strand_id
1 'polypeptide(L)'
;VNFQQLKIIREAARCEFNLTEVANTLFTSQSGVSRHIRDLEDELGVEIFIRRGKRLLGMTEPGKALLTIAERILDEAGKVRRLADVFTNETSGILTIATTHTQARYSLPKVIKAFRQLYPSVRLELNQGSPQEIVTMLLAGEADIGIASELLVNNSSLAAFPWFSWHHALLVPKGHELVQNQPVSLSTLSRYPLITYRQGITGRSRVDRAFQTAGLKPDIVLSAQDSDVVKTYVKLGLGVGILADQACETEESEELVRLDATHLFDASTVWLGLKRGQLQRNYVWQFLELCNANLSLEEIKRQALSYSNDDEPVIDYQI
;
A
#
# COMPACT_ATOMS: atom_id res chain seq x y z
N VAL A 1 -24.98 12.14 20.39
CA VAL A 1 -23.86 11.78 19.48
C VAL A 1 -24.30 11.93 18.03
N ASN A 2 -23.52 12.58 17.19
CA ASN A 2 -23.80 12.75 15.76
C ASN A 2 -22.55 12.56 14.88
N PHE A 3 -22.75 12.38 13.58
CA PHE A 3 -21.65 12.13 12.64
C PHE A 3 -20.60 13.24 12.59
N GLN A 4 -20.97 14.50 12.82
CA GLN A 4 -20.03 15.61 12.83
C GLN A 4 -19.09 15.51 14.03
N GLN A 5 -19.61 15.17 15.20
CA GLN A 5 -18.81 14.94 16.40
C GLN A 5 -17.83 13.77 16.20
N LEU A 6 -18.31 12.63 15.65
CA LEU A 6 -17.45 11.48 15.36
C LEU A 6 -16.33 11.82 14.37
N LYS A 7 -16.63 12.59 13.30
CA LYS A 7 -15.61 13.09 12.36
C LYS A 7 -14.56 13.97 13.06
N ILE A 8 -15.00 14.85 13.95
CA ILE A 8 -14.11 15.72 14.71
C ILE A 8 -13.15 14.89 15.59
N ILE A 9 -13.66 13.85 16.26
CA ILE A 9 -12.83 12.95 17.10
C ILE A 9 -11.74 12.28 16.22
N ARG A 10 -12.13 11.71 15.08
CA ARG A 10 -11.19 11.06 14.14
C ARG A 10 -10.15 12.04 13.60
N GLU A 11 -10.57 13.18 13.11
CA GLU A 11 -9.65 14.17 12.54
C GLU A 11 -8.76 14.82 13.62
N ALA A 12 -9.22 14.94 14.87
CA ALA A 12 -8.39 15.42 15.97
C ALA A 12 -7.22 14.46 16.24
N ALA A 13 -7.42 13.16 16.16
CA ALA A 13 -6.35 12.18 16.29
C ALA A 13 -5.39 12.24 15.09
N ARG A 14 -5.90 12.40 13.85
CA ARG A 14 -5.09 12.49 12.62
C ARG A 14 -4.26 13.76 12.51
N CYS A 15 -4.79 14.88 13.00
CA CYS A 15 -4.11 16.18 13.02
C CYS A 15 -3.30 16.40 14.31
N GLU A 16 -2.87 15.34 14.99
CA GLU A 16 -2.05 15.40 16.21
C GLU A 16 -2.60 16.41 17.25
N PHE A 17 -3.93 16.44 17.38
CA PHE A 17 -4.69 17.27 18.31
C PHE A 17 -4.64 18.78 18.02
N ASN A 18 -4.24 19.18 16.81
CA ASN A 18 -4.26 20.57 16.35
C ASN A 18 -5.66 20.96 15.86
N LEU A 19 -6.45 21.62 16.72
CA LEU A 19 -7.84 21.98 16.42
C LEU A 19 -7.99 22.97 15.26
N THR A 20 -6.95 23.74 14.93
CA THR A 20 -6.97 24.64 13.76
C THR A 20 -6.90 23.83 12.48
N GLU A 21 -6.04 22.82 12.41
CA GLU A 21 -5.96 21.92 11.27
C GLU A 21 -7.24 21.09 11.12
N VAL A 22 -7.80 20.57 12.22
CA VAL A 22 -9.11 19.90 12.22
C VAL A 22 -10.20 20.79 11.62
N ALA A 23 -10.25 22.07 12.03
CA ALA A 23 -11.22 23.03 11.52
C ALA A 23 -11.04 23.26 10.00
N ASN A 24 -9.80 23.41 9.54
CA ASN A 24 -9.49 23.56 8.11
C ASN A 24 -9.90 22.30 7.32
N THR A 25 -9.53 21.09 7.78
CA THR A 25 -9.87 19.82 7.14
C THR A 25 -11.37 19.60 7.03
N LEU A 26 -12.14 20.02 8.06
CA LEU A 26 -13.59 19.85 8.08
C LEU A 26 -14.37 21.06 7.59
N PHE A 27 -13.69 22.06 7.02
CA PHE A 27 -14.30 23.31 6.50
C PHE A 27 -15.22 24.00 7.52
N THR A 28 -14.76 24.13 8.77
CA THR A 28 -15.50 24.72 9.87
C THR A 28 -14.63 25.69 10.69
N SER A 29 -15.17 26.27 11.77
CA SER A 29 -14.40 27.13 12.66
C SER A 29 -13.77 26.34 13.83
N GLN A 30 -12.61 26.76 14.31
CA GLN A 30 -11.96 26.16 15.47
C GLN A 30 -12.82 26.24 16.73
N SER A 31 -13.61 27.33 16.90
CA SER A 31 -14.57 27.45 17.99
C SER A 31 -15.73 26.46 17.89
N GLY A 32 -16.18 26.15 16.65
CA GLY A 32 -17.18 25.12 16.38
C GLY A 32 -16.66 23.72 16.72
N VAL A 33 -15.43 23.40 16.32
CA VAL A 33 -14.77 22.13 16.69
C VAL A 33 -14.71 21.97 18.20
N SER A 34 -14.22 23.01 18.93
CA SER A 34 -14.12 22.98 20.39
C SER A 34 -15.48 22.85 21.09
N ARG A 35 -16.54 23.43 20.50
CA ARG A 35 -17.90 23.29 21.02
C ARG A 35 -18.41 21.87 20.84
N HIS A 36 -18.30 21.30 19.65
CA HIS A 36 -18.74 19.94 19.38
C HIS A 36 -18.05 18.89 20.26
N ILE A 37 -16.77 19.10 20.58
CA ILE A 37 -16.04 18.22 21.51
C ILE A 37 -16.64 18.33 22.91
N ARG A 38 -16.89 19.55 23.43
CA ARG A 38 -17.47 19.75 24.76
C ARG A 38 -18.87 19.18 24.85
N ASP A 39 -19.72 19.48 23.86
CA ASP A 39 -21.11 18.97 23.83
C ASP A 39 -21.12 17.43 23.86
N LEU A 40 -20.11 16.77 23.23
CA LEU A 40 -19.99 15.30 23.27
C LEU A 40 -19.47 14.79 24.62
N GLU A 41 -18.47 15.45 25.20
CA GLU A 41 -17.93 15.12 26.53
C GLU A 41 -19.04 15.28 27.61
N ASP A 42 -19.84 16.35 27.52
CA ASP A 42 -20.95 16.62 28.42
C ASP A 42 -22.06 15.56 28.25
N GLU A 43 -22.39 15.16 27.01
CA GLU A 43 -23.40 14.14 26.73
C GLU A 43 -22.99 12.76 27.26
N LEU A 44 -21.72 12.39 27.08
CA LEU A 44 -21.19 11.09 27.50
C LEU A 44 -20.78 11.05 28.97
N GLY A 45 -20.66 12.21 29.64
CA GLY A 45 -20.20 12.31 31.02
C GLY A 45 -18.74 11.91 31.25
N VAL A 46 -17.92 11.92 30.20
CA VAL A 46 -16.49 11.55 30.27
C VAL A 46 -15.62 12.52 29.46
N GLU A 47 -14.40 12.77 29.95
CA GLU A 47 -13.41 13.52 29.18
C GLU A 47 -12.80 12.62 28.09
N ILE A 48 -12.83 13.10 26.84
CA ILE A 48 -12.27 12.41 25.66
C ILE A 48 -10.82 12.80 25.45
N PHE A 49 -10.47 14.05 25.73
CA PHE A 49 -9.13 14.60 25.50
C PHE A 49 -8.44 15.07 26.77
N ILE A 50 -7.13 14.81 26.82
CA ILE A 50 -6.24 15.39 27.83
C ILE A 50 -5.97 16.83 27.45
N ARG A 51 -6.21 17.79 28.36
CA ARG A 51 -6.09 19.23 28.08
C ARG A 51 -5.02 19.89 28.95
N ARG A 52 -4.35 20.88 28.35
CA ARG A 52 -3.54 21.85 29.11
C ARG A 52 -4.01 23.27 28.70
N GLY A 53 -4.88 23.84 29.51
CA GLY A 53 -5.58 25.09 29.17
C GLY A 53 -6.47 24.92 27.95
N LYS A 54 -6.21 25.67 26.86
CA LYS A 54 -6.97 25.59 25.61
C LYS A 54 -6.44 24.55 24.62
N ARG A 55 -5.30 23.90 24.92
CA ARG A 55 -4.62 22.98 24.00
C ARG A 55 -4.93 21.53 24.34
N LEU A 56 -5.22 20.72 23.33
CA LEU A 56 -5.31 19.28 23.46
C LEU A 56 -3.88 18.69 23.39
N LEU A 57 -3.60 17.71 24.27
CA LEU A 57 -2.29 17.06 24.35
C LEU A 57 -2.34 15.58 23.94
N GLY A 58 -3.54 14.97 23.96
CA GLY A 58 -3.72 13.56 23.68
C GLY A 58 -5.14 13.13 23.98
N MET A 59 -5.39 11.83 23.96
CA MET A 59 -6.67 11.22 24.30
C MET A 59 -6.60 10.51 25.65
N THR A 60 -7.70 10.54 26.37
CA THR A 60 -7.93 9.70 27.56
C THR A 60 -8.18 8.25 27.17
N GLU A 61 -8.21 7.30 28.10
CA GLU A 61 -8.59 5.92 27.78
C GLU A 61 -10.02 5.81 27.21
N PRO A 62 -11.07 6.48 27.79
CA PRO A 62 -12.37 6.56 27.12
C PRO A 62 -12.32 7.18 25.73
N GLY A 63 -11.46 8.19 25.53
CA GLY A 63 -11.27 8.83 24.23
C GLY A 63 -10.71 7.88 23.18
N LYS A 64 -9.72 7.06 23.51
CA LYS A 64 -9.16 6.04 22.61
C LYS A 64 -10.21 4.98 22.23
N ALA A 65 -10.97 4.50 23.20
CA ALA A 65 -12.07 3.56 22.96
C ALA A 65 -13.15 4.17 22.05
N LEU A 66 -13.52 5.44 22.30
CA LEU A 66 -14.46 6.17 21.45
C LEU A 66 -13.92 6.36 20.03
N LEU A 67 -12.62 6.65 19.85
CA LEU A 67 -12.00 6.78 18.51
C LEU A 67 -12.20 5.51 17.70
N THR A 68 -11.92 4.34 18.26
CA THR A 68 -12.11 3.04 17.60
C THR A 68 -13.56 2.84 17.16
N ILE A 69 -14.52 3.17 18.03
CA ILE A 69 -15.96 3.08 17.72
C ILE A 69 -16.34 4.09 16.64
N ALA A 70 -15.85 5.33 16.74
CA ALA A 70 -16.14 6.40 15.79
C ALA A 70 -15.65 6.07 14.38
N GLU A 71 -14.44 5.54 14.26
CA GLU A 71 -13.88 5.09 12.97
C GLU A 71 -14.75 4.01 12.35
N ARG A 72 -15.17 3.02 13.11
CA ARG A 72 -16.05 1.96 12.62
C ARG A 72 -17.41 2.48 12.16
N ILE A 73 -18.06 3.37 12.92
CA ILE A 73 -19.34 3.98 12.53
C ILE A 73 -19.20 4.82 11.25
N LEU A 74 -18.13 5.60 11.15
CA LEU A 74 -17.88 6.43 9.97
C LEU A 74 -17.59 5.59 8.72
N ASP A 75 -16.91 4.47 8.89
CA ASP A 75 -16.66 3.50 7.82
C ASP A 75 -17.96 2.85 7.35
N GLU A 76 -18.83 2.42 8.27
CA GLU A 76 -20.16 1.87 7.94
C GLU A 76 -21.04 2.92 7.23
N ALA A 77 -21.03 4.17 7.69
CA ALA A 77 -21.75 5.25 7.01
C ALA A 77 -21.20 5.51 5.60
N GLY A 78 -19.89 5.32 5.40
CA GLY A 78 -19.26 5.34 4.07
C GLY A 78 -19.75 4.21 3.17
N LYS A 79 -19.99 3.01 3.74
CA LYS A 79 -20.56 1.87 2.99
C LYS A 79 -21.98 2.15 2.51
N VAL A 80 -22.83 2.78 3.34
CA VAL A 80 -24.19 3.16 2.95
C VAL A 80 -24.20 4.08 1.73
N ARG A 81 -23.29 5.05 1.67
CA ARG A 81 -23.16 5.93 0.48
C ARG A 81 -22.70 5.15 -0.75
N ARG A 82 -21.72 4.26 -0.59
CA ARG A 82 -21.23 3.41 -1.68
C ARG A 82 -22.28 2.41 -2.17
N LEU A 83 -23.19 1.97 -1.29
CA LEU A 83 -24.29 1.08 -1.69
C LEU A 83 -25.11 1.67 -2.83
N ALA A 84 -25.50 2.94 -2.72
CA ALA A 84 -26.23 3.61 -3.79
C ALA A 84 -25.42 3.65 -5.11
N ASP A 85 -24.13 3.95 -5.04
CA ASP A 85 -23.25 3.99 -6.21
C ASP A 85 -23.03 2.60 -6.85
N VAL A 86 -22.98 1.53 -6.05
CA VAL A 86 -22.85 0.15 -6.53
C VAL A 86 -24.07 -0.27 -7.36
N PHE A 87 -25.28 0.15 -6.95
CA PHE A 87 -26.53 -0.21 -7.65
C PHE A 87 -26.90 0.73 -8.79
N THR A 88 -26.37 1.95 -8.86
CA THR A 88 -26.77 2.95 -9.85
C THR A 88 -25.77 3.13 -11.00
N ASN A 89 -24.49 2.85 -10.81
CA ASN A 89 -23.42 3.15 -11.77
C ASN A 89 -22.41 2.00 -11.91
N GLU A 90 -22.82 0.88 -12.52
CA GLU A 90 -21.95 -0.29 -12.71
C GLU A 90 -20.82 -0.06 -13.74
N THR A 91 -20.98 0.91 -14.66
CA THR A 91 -20.08 1.09 -15.81
C THR A 91 -19.27 2.38 -15.82
N SER A 92 -19.50 3.29 -14.86
CA SER A 92 -18.80 4.58 -14.77
C SER A 92 -18.35 4.89 -13.35
N GLY A 93 -17.35 5.74 -13.20
CA GLY A 93 -16.80 6.16 -11.91
C GLY A 93 -15.27 6.32 -11.94
N ILE A 94 -14.66 6.19 -10.79
CA ILE A 94 -13.20 6.25 -10.63
C ILE A 94 -12.75 4.94 -9.99
N LEU A 95 -11.70 4.34 -10.53
CA LEU A 95 -10.95 3.24 -9.92
C LEU A 95 -9.58 3.76 -9.52
N THR A 96 -9.36 3.84 -8.22
CA THR A 96 -8.09 4.30 -7.64
C THR A 96 -7.24 3.11 -7.23
N ILE A 97 -6.05 3.00 -7.80
CA ILE A 97 -5.10 1.90 -7.56
C ILE A 97 -3.85 2.47 -6.89
N ALA A 98 -3.57 2.02 -5.69
CA ALA A 98 -2.31 2.30 -5.00
C ALA A 98 -1.30 1.20 -5.34
N THR A 99 -0.12 1.56 -5.84
CA THR A 99 0.85 0.57 -6.32
C THR A 99 2.29 1.06 -6.21
N THR A 100 3.25 0.15 -6.27
CA THR A 100 4.66 0.53 -6.38
C THR A 100 4.99 0.97 -7.82
N HIS A 101 6.05 1.78 -7.98
CA HIS A 101 6.50 2.24 -9.30
C HIS A 101 6.72 1.08 -10.28
N THR A 102 7.39 0.02 -9.83
CA THR A 102 7.70 -1.15 -10.67
C THR A 102 6.43 -1.80 -11.24
N GLN A 103 5.38 -1.95 -10.42
CA GLN A 103 4.14 -2.54 -10.90
C GLN A 103 3.37 -1.60 -11.83
N ALA A 104 3.33 -0.29 -11.51
CA ALA A 104 2.70 0.70 -12.36
C ALA A 104 3.32 0.72 -13.78
N ARG A 105 4.64 0.57 -13.86
CA ARG A 105 5.37 0.68 -15.12
C ARG A 105 5.41 -0.61 -15.92
N TYR A 106 5.62 -1.77 -15.29
CA TYR A 106 5.95 -3.01 -15.99
C TYR A 106 4.83 -4.04 -16.01
N SER A 107 3.99 -4.11 -14.97
CA SER A 107 2.97 -5.16 -14.87
C SER A 107 1.57 -4.67 -15.24
N LEU A 108 1.19 -3.48 -14.77
CA LEU A 108 -0.16 -2.92 -14.96
C LEU A 108 -0.52 -2.51 -16.40
N PRO A 109 0.39 -2.09 -17.30
CA PRO A 109 -0.02 -1.56 -18.61
C PRO A 109 -0.90 -2.51 -19.42
N LYS A 110 -0.61 -3.81 -19.41
CA LYS A 110 -1.42 -4.81 -20.13
C LYS A 110 -2.82 -4.95 -19.52
N VAL A 111 -2.91 -4.98 -18.18
CA VAL A 111 -4.19 -5.08 -17.44
C VAL A 111 -5.03 -3.83 -17.67
N ILE A 112 -4.42 -2.65 -17.55
CA ILE A 112 -5.08 -1.36 -17.78
C ILE A 112 -5.63 -1.26 -19.20
N LYS A 113 -4.87 -1.71 -20.20
CA LYS A 113 -5.31 -1.74 -21.58
C LYS A 113 -6.58 -2.60 -21.76
N ALA A 114 -6.59 -3.80 -21.19
CA ALA A 114 -7.75 -4.70 -21.23
C ALA A 114 -8.94 -4.11 -20.45
N PHE A 115 -8.69 -3.58 -19.26
CA PHE A 115 -9.73 -2.95 -18.44
C PHE A 115 -10.40 -1.75 -19.15
N ARG A 116 -9.63 -0.90 -19.81
CA ARG A 116 -10.16 0.25 -20.57
C ARG A 116 -11.05 -0.14 -21.74
N GLN A 117 -10.86 -1.33 -22.30
CA GLN A 117 -11.75 -1.86 -23.35
C GLN A 117 -13.10 -2.29 -22.78
N LEU A 118 -13.12 -2.85 -21.56
CA LEU A 118 -14.35 -3.29 -20.88
C LEU A 118 -15.11 -2.12 -20.22
N TYR A 119 -14.36 -1.17 -19.67
CA TYR A 119 -14.90 -0.05 -18.91
C TYR A 119 -14.39 1.32 -19.41
N PRO A 120 -14.78 1.74 -20.64
CA PRO A 120 -14.28 2.98 -21.23
C PRO A 120 -14.67 4.25 -20.47
N SER A 121 -15.78 4.21 -19.70
CA SER A 121 -16.27 5.34 -18.91
C SER A 121 -15.76 5.39 -17.48
N VAL A 122 -14.98 4.39 -17.03
CA VAL A 122 -14.31 4.40 -15.72
C VAL A 122 -12.99 5.15 -15.84
N ARG A 123 -12.77 6.15 -15.00
CA ARG A 123 -11.48 6.85 -14.86
C ARG A 123 -10.55 6.03 -13.98
N LEU A 124 -9.26 6.02 -14.34
CA LEU A 124 -8.23 5.34 -13.57
C LEU A 124 -7.32 6.36 -12.91
N GLU A 125 -7.08 6.20 -11.61
CA GLU A 125 -6.10 6.95 -10.85
C GLU A 125 -5.04 5.99 -10.30
N LEU A 126 -3.77 6.26 -10.59
CA LEU A 126 -2.63 5.48 -10.11
C LEU A 126 -1.85 6.28 -9.07
N ASN A 127 -1.96 5.89 -7.81
CA ASN A 127 -1.21 6.45 -6.71
C ASN A 127 0.01 5.59 -6.43
N GLN A 128 1.21 6.16 -6.59
CA GLN A 128 2.46 5.44 -6.37
C GLN A 128 2.99 5.70 -4.97
N GLY A 129 3.48 4.64 -4.32
CA GLY A 129 4.07 4.72 -3.00
C GLY A 129 4.88 3.49 -2.62
N SER A 130 5.48 3.54 -1.45
CA SER A 130 6.08 2.38 -0.78
C SER A 130 4.98 1.39 -0.35
N PRO A 131 5.31 0.12 -0.08
CA PRO A 131 4.34 -0.85 0.42
C PRO A 131 3.59 -0.38 1.68
N GLN A 132 4.23 0.36 2.57
CA GLN A 132 3.61 0.91 3.78
C GLN A 132 2.60 2.01 3.46
N GLU A 133 2.93 2.93 2.56
CA GLU A 133 2.02 3.98 2.11
C GLU A 133 0.80 3.40 1.39
N ILE A 134 0.98 2.31 0.60
CA ILE A 134 -0.12 1.59 -0.06
C ILE A 134 -1.09 1.00 0.97
N VAL A 135 -0.59 0.37 2.03
CA VAL A 135 -1.41 -0.13 3.15
C VAL A 135 -2.19 1.03 3.78
N THR A 136 -1.54 2.16 4.02
CA THR A 136 -2.19 3.35 4.61
C THR A 136 -3.31 3.88 3.72
N MET A 137 -3.07 4.02 2.41
CA MET A 137 -4.09 4.47 1.44
C MET A 137 -5.30 3.52 1.38
N LEU A 138 -5.08 2.20 1.42
CA LEU A 138 -6.16 1.21 1.47
C LEU A 138 -6.99 1.36 2.75
N LEU A 139 -6.34 1.41 3.90
CA LEU A 139 -7.02 1.52 5.20
C LEU A 139 -7.80 2.84 5.34
N ALA A 140 -7.26 3.93 4.79
CA ALA A 140 -7.92 5.23 4.75
C ALA A 140 -9.10 5.27 3.73
N GLY A 141 -9.20 4.28 2.83
CA GLY A 141 -10.19 4.26 1.75
C GLY A 141 -9.87 5.27 0.62
N GLU A 142 -8.62 5.68 0.51
CA GLU A 142 -8.10 6.56 -0.54
C GLU A 142 -7.76 5.78 -1.81
N ALA A 143 -7.66 4.46 -1.72
CA ALA A 143 -7.52 3.56 -2.85
C ALA A 143 -8.49 2.39 -2.75
N ASP A 144 -9.01 1.96 -3.90
CA ASP A 144 -9.89 0.80 -4.02
C ASP A 144 -9.08 -0.50 -4.01
N ILE A 145 -7.95 -0.51 -4.72
CA ILE A 145 -7.04 -1.65 -4.85
C ILE A 145 -5.62 -1.24 -4.48
N GLY A 146 -4.95 -2.08 -3.68
CA GLY A 146 -3.51 -1.96 -3.42
C GLY A 146 -2.74 -3.06 -4.13
N ILE A 147 -1.60 -2.73 -4.72
CA ILE A 147 -0.71 -3.68 -5.38
C ILE A 147 0.70 -3.53 -4.82
N ALA A 148 1.12 -4.48 -4.01
CA ALA A 148 2.41 -4.43 -3.33
C ALA A 148 2.92 -5.84 -2.97
N SER A 149 3.89 -5.88 -2.07
CA SER A 149 4.50 -7.11 -1.56
C SER A 149 3.76 -7.67 -0.33
N GLU A 150 4.43 -8.51 0.41
CA GLU A 150 3.94 -9.28 1.56
C GLU A 150 3.33 -8.43 2.69
N LEU A 151 3.58 -7.12 2.75
CA LEU A 151 2.96 -6.23 3.75
C LEU A 151 1.43 -6.20 3.67
N LEU A 152 0.85 -6.44 2.48
CA LEU A 152 -0.60 -6.54 2.33
C LEU A 152 -1.15 -7.79 3.04
N VAL A 153 -0.43 -8.90 3.00
CA VAL A 153 -0.84 -10.17 3.64
C VAL A 153 -0.78 -10.09 5.15
N ASN A 154 0.21 -9.37 5.67
CA ASN A 154 0.47 -9.27 7.10
C ASN A 154 -0.49 -8.32 7.84
N ASN A 155 -1.45 -7.72 7.14
CA ASN A 155 -2.45 -6.83 7.74
C ASN A 155 -3.82 -7.49 7.76
N SER A 156 -4.34 -7.79 8.95
CA SER A 156 -5.62 -8.49 9.15
C SER A 156 -6.83 -7.73 8.59
N SER A 157 -6.76 -6.40 8.55
CA SER A 157 -7.82 -5.54 7.98
C SER A 157 -7.85 -5.53 6.44
N LEU A 158 -6.90 -6.21 5.80
CA LEU A 158 -6.85 -6.35 4.34
C LEU A 158 -7.13 -7.78 3.92
N ALA A 159 -7.84 -7.93 2.80
CA ALA A 159 -7.90 -9.18 2.04
C ALA A 159 -6.84 -9.10 0.95
N ALA A 160 -5.90 -10.04 0.95
CA ALA A 160 -4.79 -10.06 0.01
C ALA A 160 -4.80 -11.34 -0.83
N PHE A 161 -4.60 -11.19 -2.14
CA PHE A 161 -4.63 -12.26 -3.12
C PHE A 161 -3.33 -12.26 -3.91
N PRO A 162 -2.69 -13.44 -4.15
CA PRO A 162 -1.46 -13.50 -4.92
C PRO A 162 -1.74 -13.15 -6.38
N TRP A 163 -0.86 -12.32 -6.97
CA TRP A 163 -0.94 -12.03 -8.40
C TRP A 163 0.08 -12.84 -9.18
N PHE A 164 1.38 -12.57 -8.96
CA PHE A 164 2.47 -13.34 -9.57
C PHE A 164 3.73 -13.25 -8.70
N SER A 165 4.66 -14.17 -8.94
CA SER A 165 5.99 -14.15 -8.34
C SER A 165 7.02 -13.62 -9.31
N TRP A 166 8.04 -12.95 -8.80
CA TRP A 166 9.15 -12.38 -9.55
C TRP A 166 10.47 -12.60 -8.84
N HIS A 167 11.57 -12.52 -9.59
CA HIS A 167 12.93 -12.69 -9.09
C HIS A 167 13.75 -11.41 -9.26
N HIS A 168 14.86 -11.32 -8.56
CA HIS A 168 15.87 -10.31 -8.86
C HIS A 168 16.70 -10.75 -10.07
N ALA A 169 17.15 -9.76 -10.83
CA ALA A 169 18.19 -9.90 -11.83
C ALA A 169 19.36 -8.96 -11.51
N LEU A 170 20.54 -9.30 -12.01
CA LEU A 170 21.64 -8.37 -12.03
C LEU A 170 21.64 -7.61 -13.35
N LEU A 171 22.02 -6.36 -13.29
CA LEU A 171 22.15 -5.50 -14.46
C LEU A 171 23.54 -4.88 -14.47
N VAL A 172 24.24 -5.00 -15.60
CA VAL A 172 25.59 -4.51 -15.77
C VAL A 172 25.75 -3.81 -17.13
N PRO A 173 26.72 -2.90 -17.32
CA PRO A 173 27.06 -2.37 -18.63
C PRO A 173 27.53 -3.48 -19.56
N LYS A 174 27.29 -3.32 -20.86
CA LYS A 174 27.82 -4.21 -21.89
C LYS A 174 29.37 -4.22 -21.82
N GLY A 175 29.94 -5.44 -21.79
CA GLY A 175 31.38 -5.60 -21.61
C GLY A 175 31.86 -5.71 -20.17
N HIS A 176 30.97 -5.63 -19.17
CA HIS A 176 31.33 -5.87 -17.79
C HIS A 176 31.83 -7.32 -17.60
N GLU A 177 32.86 -7.52 -16.79
CA GLU A 177 33.49 -8.84 -16.60
C GLU A 177 32.57 -9.94 -16.08
N LEU A 178 31.50 -9.58 -15.32
CA LEU A 178 30.49 -10.51 -14.84
C LEU A 178 29.71 -11.19 -15.98
N VAL A 179 29.68 -10.63 -17.17
CA VAL A 179 29.03 -11.25 -18.34
C VAL A 179 29.73 -12.56 -18.73
N GLN A 180 31.07 -12.62 -18.59
CA GLN A 180 31.89 -13.79 -18.90
C GLN A 180 31.98 -14.78 -17.73
N ASN A 181 31.70 -14.33 -16.50
CA ASN A 181 31.90 -15.08 -15.26
C ASN A 181 30.57 -15.51 -14.64
N GLN A 182 29.81 -16.32 -15.34
CA GLN A 182 28.52 -16.86 -14.83
C GLN A 182 28.67 -18.35 -14.46
N PRO A 183 27.87 -18.84 -13.48
CA PRO A 183 26.93 -18.09 -12.62
C PRO A 183 27.63 -17.21 -11.60
N VAL A 184 27.06 -16.01 -11.35
CA VAL A 184 27.59 -15.07 -10.38
C VAL A 184 27.25 -15.55 -8.96
N SER A 185 28.20 -15.44 -8.00
CA SER A 185 27.97 -15.76 -6.60
C SER A 185 27.84 -14.49 -5.74
N LEU A 186 27.25 -14.61 -4.52
CA LEU A 186 27.19 -13.50 -3.56
C LEU A 186 28.60 -13.03 -3.16
N SER A 187 29.56 -13.96 -3.03
CA SER A 187 30.95 -13.58 -2.71
C SER A 187 31.62 -12.83 -3.86
N THR A 188 31.25 -13.11 -5.11
CA THR A 188 31.71 -12.34 -6.26
C THR A 188 31.06 -10.96 -6.24
N LEU A 189 29.74 -10.86 -6.03
CA LEU A 189 29.01 -9.59 -5.97
C LEU A 189 29.52 -8.65 -4.87
N SER A 190 29.92 -9.19 -3.71
CA SER A 190 30.43 -8.39 -2.59
C SER A 190 31.73 -7.63 -2.91
N ARG A 191 32.37 -7.91 -4.03
CA ARG A 191 33.60 -7.23 -4.48
C ARG A 191 33.32 -6.01 -5.38
N TYR A 192 32.06 -5.82 -5.77
CA TYR A 192 31.66 -4.73 -6.66
C TYR A 192 30.80 -3.71 -5.90
N PRO A 193 30.86 -2.43 -6.30
CA PRO A 193 29.87 -1.47 -5.85
C PRO A 193 28.49 -1.88 -6.35
N LEU A 194 27.49 -1.89 -5.48
CA LEU A 194 26.14 -2.34 -5.79
C LEU A 194 25.15 -1.17 -5.79
N ILE A 195 24.21 -1.22 -6.70
CA ILE A 195 23.10 -0.27 -6.81
C ILE A 195 21.80 -1.06 -6.70
N THR A 196 20.93 -0.71 -5.73
CA THR A 196 19.67 -1.45 -5.53
C THR A 196 18.60 -0.56 -4.93
N TYR A 197 17.48 -1.15 -4.51
CA TYR A 197 16.40 -0.44 -3.85
C TYR A 197 16.79 0.04 -2.45
N ARG A 198 16.22 1.17 -2.00
CA ARG A 198 16.34 1.63 -0.61
C ARG A 198 15.59 0.67 0.34
N GLN A 199 15.94 0.74 1.61
CA GLN A 199 15.22 -0.01 2.66
C GLN A 199 13.72 0.37 2.66
N GLY A 200 12.86 -0.62 2.95
CA GLY A 200 11.41 -0.44 2.92
C GLY A 200 10.75 -0.59 1.53
N ILE A 201 11.54 -0.65 0.46
CA ILE A 201 11.04 -0.97 -0.89
C ILE A 201 11.05 -2.49 -1.10
N THR A 202 10.05 -2.97 -1.85
CA THR A 202 9.89 -4.39 -2.17
C THR A 202 11.15 -5.02 -2.76
N GLY A 203 11.54 -6.17 -2.23
CA GLY A 203 12.70 -6.93 -2.69
C GLY A 203 14.01 -6.59 -1.98
N ARG A 204 14.20 -5.38 -1.42
CA ARG A 204 15.44 -5.04 -0.73
C ARG A 204 15.73 -5.96 0.47
N SER A 205 14.75 -6.32 1.24
CA SER A 205 14.91 -7.23 2.38
C SER A 205 15.41 -8.62 2.00
N ARG A 206 15.10 -9.09 0.79
CA ARG A 206 15.61 -10.37 0.28
C ARG A 206 17.08 -10.30 -0.08
N VAL A 207 17.50 -9.19 -0.67
CA VAL A 207 18.92 -8.91 -0.97
C VAL A 207 19.70 -8.85 0.35
N ASP A 208 19.25 -8.04 1.31
CA ASP A 208 19.92 -7.90 2.60
C ASP A 208 20.02 -9.26 3.35
N ARG A 209 18.95 -10.05 3.36
CA ARG A 209 18.91 -11.38 3.97
C ARG A 209 19.90 -12.35 3.31
N ALA A 210 19.97 -12.38 1.98
CA ALA A 210 20.89 -13.27 1.25
C ALA A 210 22.35 -12.98 1.64
N PHE A 211 22.76 -11.71 1.63
CA PHE A 211 24.11 -11.33 2.07
C PHE A 211 24.38 -11.63 3.54
N GLN A 212 23.40 -11.33 4.41
CA GLN A 212 23.51 -11.61 5.85
C GLN A 212 23.66 -13.12 6.13
N THR A 213 22.85 -13.96 5.48
CA THR A 213 22.90 -15.43 5.63
C THR A 213 24.24 -15.98 5.14
N ALA A 214 24.82 -15.39 4.09
CA ALA A 214 26.14 -15.76 3.58
C ALA A 214 27.31 -15.20 4.42
N GLY A 215 27.04 -14.42 5.48
CA GLY A 215 28.08 -13.75 6.28
C GLY A 215 28.85 -12.67 5.50
N LEU A 216 28.28 -12.13 4.44
CA LEU A 216 28.89 -11.15 3.57
C LEU A 216 28.27 -9.76 3.79
N LYS A 217 29.08 -8.72 3.56
CA LYS A 217 28.63 -7.33 3.60
C LYS A 217 28.64 -6.75 2.20
N PRO A 218 27.46 -6.38 1.63
CA PRO A 218 27.41 -5.74 0.32
C PRO A 218 27.91 -4.30 0.39
N ASP A 219 28.65 -3.86 -0.63
CA ASP A 219 29.03 -2.45 -0.81
C ASP A 219 27.94 -1.72 -1.60
N ILE A 220 26.90 -1.25 -0.91
CA ILE A 220 25.79 -0.53 -1.55
C ILE A 220 26.14 0.94 -1.66
N VAL A 221 26.64 1.35 -2.82
CA VAL A 221 27.07 2.73 -3.09
C VAL A 221 25.93 3.66 -3.45
N LEU A 222 24.80 3.10 -3.94
CA LEU A 222 23.60 3.88 -4.25
C LEU A 222 22.35 3.05 -4.01
N SER A 223 21.34 3.67 -3.39
CA SER A 223 20.03 3.08 -3.24
C SER A 223 18.94 4.00 -3.76
N ALA A 224 18.01 3.45 -4.56
CA ALA A 224 16.94 4.19 -5.23
C ALA A 224 15.56 3.67 -4.86
N GLN A 225 14.53 4.45 -5.15
CA GLN A 225 13.15 4.06 -4.91
C GLN A 225 12.60 3.17 -6.02
N ASP A 226 13.11 3.31 -7.24
CA ASP A 226 12.59 2.62 -8.41
C ASP A 226 13.70 2.05 -9.31
N SER A 227 13.30 1.14 -10.21
CA SER A 227 14.21 0.44 -11.11
C SER A 227 14.81 1.34 -12.19
N ASP A 228 14.11 2.39 -12.64
CA ASP A 228 14.57 3.25 -13.73
C ASP A 228 15.76 4.09 -13.28
N VAL A 229 15.73 4.56 -12.02
CA VAL A 229 16.88 5.24 -11.41
C VAL A 229 18.06 4.26 -11.27
N VAL A 230 17.83 3.03 -10.80
CA VAL A 230 18.89 2.01 -10.73
C VAL A 230 19.52 1.79 -12.12
N LYS A 231 18.72 1.58 -13.16
CA LYS A 231 19.20 1.39 -14.54
C LYS A 231 20.06 2.57 -15.02
N THR A 232 19.62 3.80 -14.72
CA THR A 232 20.35 5.01 -15.13
C THR A 232 21.76 5.04 -14.56
N TYR A 233 21.93 4.74 -13.28
CA TYR A 233 23.25 4.78 -12.64
C TYR A 233 24.11 3.55 -12.98
N VAL A 234 23.51 2.41 -13.30
CA VAL A 234 24.24 1.27 -13.87
C VAL A 234 24.80 1.61 -15.25
N LYS A 235 24.02 2.29 -16.11
CA LYS A 235 24.51 2.78 -17.43
C LYS A 235 25.72 3.69 -17.30
N LEU A 236 25.77 4.51 -16.25
CA LEU A 236 26.90 5.39 -15.95
C LEU A 236 28.12 4.65 -15.36
N GLY A 237 28.03 3.33 -15.17
CA GLY A 237 29.14 2.51 -14.65
C GLY A 237 29.40 2.67 -13.16
N LEU A 238 28.43 3.19 -12.37
CA LEU A 238 28.62 3.39 -10.92
C LEU A 238 28.61 2.08 -10.12
N GLY A 239 28.14 0.98 -10.71
CA GLY A 239 28.09 -0.31 -10.02
C GLY A 239 27.18 -1.33 -10.70
N VAL A 240 27.07 -2.49 -10.07
CA VAL A 240 26.17 -3.59 -10.48
C VAL A 240 24.78 -3.34 -9.95
N GLY A 241 23.77 -3.32 -10.81
CA GLY A 241 22.36 -3.18 -10.42
C GLY A 241 21.78 -4.50 -9.91
N ILE A 242 21.03 -4.45 -8.80
CA ILE A 242 20.20 -5.55 -8.32
C ILE A 242 18.76 -5.04 -8.28
N LEU A 243 17.91 -5.52 -9.19
CA LEU A 243 16.54 -5.02 -9.37
C LEU A 243 15.60 -6.15 -9.83
N ALA A 244 14.30 -5.85 -9.91
CA ALA A 244 13.31 -6.80 -10.38
C ALA A 244 13.56 -7.18 -11.84
N ASP A 245 13.49 -8.48 -12.15
CA ASP A 245 13.72 -9.06 -13.47
C ASP A 245 12.82 -8.45 -14.56
N GLN A 246 11.55 -8.25 -14.24
CA GLN A 246 10.56 -7.60 -15.11
C GLN A 246 10.96 -6.17 -15.54
N ALA A 247 11.76 -5.47 -14.74
CA ALA A 247 12.27 -4.16 -15.10
C ALA A 247 13.45 -4.22 -16.09
N CYS A 248 14.03 -5.41 -16.27
CA CYS A 248 15.11 -5.64 -17.22
C CYS A 248 14.62 -6.04 -18.62
N GLU A 249 13.38 -6.52 -18.74
CA GLU A 249 12.85 -7.09 -19.98
C GLU A 249 12.35 -6.06 -21.00
N THR A 250 12.04 -4.84 -20.58
CA THR A 250 11.31 -3.86 -21.40
C THR A 250 12.19 -2.95 -22.26
N GLU A 251 13.49 -3.01 -22.09
CA GLU A 251 14.42 -2.28 -22.95
C GLU A 251 15.57 -3.24 -23.34
N GLU A 252 15.58 -3.72 -24.57
CA GLU A 252 16.81 -4.13 -25.23
C GLU A 252 17.71 -2.89 -25.37
N SER A 253 18.23 -2.42 -24.24
CA SER A 253 19.24 -1.38 -24.25
C SER A 253 20.51 -2.05 -24.76
N GLU A 254 21.01 -1.62 -25.91
CA GLU A 254 22.29 -2.07 -26.42
C GLU A 254 23.45 -1.88 -25.43
N GLU A 255 23.22 -1.10 -24.37
CA GLU A 255 24.21 -0.67 -23.38
C GLU A 255 24.25 -1.53 -22.11
N LEU A 256 23.17 -2.23 -21.78
CA LEU A 256 23.02 -3.00 -20.53
C LEU A 256 22.82 -4.49 -20.83
N VAL A 257 23.36 -5.34 -19.95
CA VAL A 257 23.19 -6.80 -19.98
C VAL A 257 22.54 -7.26 -18.69
N ARG A 258 21.43 -8.00 -18.83
CA ARG A 258 20.77 -8.71 -17.74
C ARG A 258 21.49 -10.03 -17.49
N LEU A 259 21.83 -10.31 -16.21
CA LEU A 259 22.35 -11.59 -15.77
C LEU A 259 21.35 -12.26 -14.81
N ASP A 260 21.28 -13.58 -14.87
CA ASP A 260 20.41 -14.34 -13.97
C ASP A 260 20.91 -14.28 -12.51
N ALA A 261 19.96 -14.05 -11.60
CA ALA A 261 20.19 -14.00 -10.16
C ALA A 261 19.16 -14.82 -9.37
N THR A 262 18.40 -15.68 -10.04
CA THR A 262 17.34 -16.51 -9.40
C THR A 262 17.89 -17.43 -8.33
N HIS A 263 19.13 -17.86 -8.46
CA HIS A 263 19.84 -18.71 -7.51
C HIS A 263 20.42 -17.95 -6.31
N LEU A 264 20.44 -16.61 -6.35
CA LEU A 264 21.01 -15.76 -5.30
C LEU A 264 19.97 -15.24 -4.30
N PHE A 265 18.75 -14.98 -4.77
CA PHE A 265 17.72 -14.32 -4.00
C PHE A 265 16.40 -15.06 -4.12
N ASP A 266 15.73 -15.22 -2.97
CA ASP A 266 14.38 -15.81 -2.93
C ASP A 266 13.40 -15.01 -3.80
N ALA A 267 12.43 -15.71 -4.40
CA ALA A 267 11.32 -15.09 -5.10
C ALA A 267 10.50 -14.18 -4.20
N SER A 268 9.95 -13.12 -4.76
CA SER A 268 8.98 -12.24 -4.12
C SER A 268 7.64 -12.38 -4.81
N THR A 269 6.54 -12.33 -4.05
CA THR A 269 5.18 -12.35 -4.60
C THR A 269 4.58 -10.95 -4.59
N VAL A 270 3.96 -10.58 -5.69
CA VAL A 270 3.09 -9.40 -5.76
C VAL A 270 1.69 -9.81 -5.35
N TRP A 271 1.09 -9.00 -4.51
CA TRP A 271 -0.24 -9.21 -3.96
C TRP A 271 -1.20 -8.10 -4.36
N LEU A 272 -2.44 -8.49 -4.59
CA LEU A 272 -3.59 -7.59 -4.79
C LEU A 272 -4.31 -7.47 -3.45
N GLY A 273 -4.50 -6.26 -2.95
CA GLY A 273 -5.11 -6.01 -1.64
C GLY A 273 -6.38 -5.18 -1.73
N LEU A 274 -7.35 -5.53 -0.90
CA LEU A 274 -8.60 -4.78 -0.68
C LEU A 274 -8.80 -4.57 0.81
N LYS A 275 -9.39 -3.44 1.20
CA LYS A 275 -9.86 -3.26 2.59
C LYS A 275 -11.04 -4.20 2.84
N ARG A 276 -10.95 -5.02 3.93
CA ARG A 276 -12.03 -5.95 4.31
C ARG A 276 -13.32 -5.22 4.64
N GLY A 277 -14.43 -5.90 4.38
CA GLY A 277 -15.76 -5.39 4.67
C GLY A 277 -16.17 -4.17 3.85
N GLN A 278 -15.39 -3.75 2.85
CA GLN A 278 -15.72 -2.64 1.97
C GLN A 278 -16.50 -3.14 0.75
N LEU A 279 -17.70 -2.57 0.52
CA LEU A 279 -18.44 -2.80 -0.70
C LEU A 279 -17.69 -2.21 -1.89
N GLN A 280 -17.43 -3.04 -2.88
CA GLN A 280 -16.73 -2.65 -4.10
C GLN A 280 -17.68 -2.66 -5.30
N ARG A 281 -17.44 -1.76 -6.24
CA ARG A 281 -18.15 -1.70 -7.54
C ARG A 281 -17.74 -2.88 -8.41
N ASN A 282 -18.62 -3.26 -9.34
CA ASN A 282 -18.39 -4.42 -10.19
C ASN A 282 -17.09 -4.34 -10.99
N TYR A 283 -16.71 -3.16 -11.47
CA TYR A 283 -15.47 -2.96 -12.20
C TYR A 283 -14.20 -3.18 -11.34
N VAL A 284 -14.28 -3.05 -10.01
CA VAL A 284 -13.15 -3.38 -9.11
C VAL A 284 -12.90 -4.88 -9.14
N TRP A 285 -13.96 -5.68 -9.04
CA TRP A 285 -13.87 -7.14 -9.12
C TRP A 285 -13.34 -7.61 -10.48
N GLN A 286 -13.83 -7.00 -11.56
CA GLN A 286 -13.35 -7.32 -12.92
C GLN A 286 -11.87 -6.94 -13.11
N PHE A 287 -11.41 -5.86 -12.49
CA PHE A 287 -9.98 -5.52 -12.53
C PHE A 287 -9.12 -6.59 -11.86
N LEU A 288 -9.55 -7.12 -10.71
CA LEU A 288 -8.84 -8.21 -10.02
C LEU A 288 -8.81 -9.50 -10.85
N GLU A 289 -9.92 -9.82 -11.51
CA GLU A 289 -10.01 -10.98 -12.43
C GLU A 289 -9.06 -10.82 -13.63
N LEU A 290 -8.96 -9.61 -14.21
CA LEU A 290 -7.99 -9.32 -15.26
C LEU A 290 -6.53 -9.44 -14.78
N CYS A 291 -6.25 -9.14 -13.52
CA CYS A 291 -4.92 -9.35 -12.95
C CYS A 291 -4.60 -10.84 -12.83
N ASN A 292 -5.54 -11.65 -12.36
CA ASN A 292 -5.33 -13.08 -12.16
C ASN A 292 -6.60 -13.88 -12.46
N ALA A 293 -6.67 -14.41 -13.67
CA ALA A 293 -7.80 -15.20 -14.14
C ALA A 293 -8.00 -16.56 -13.39
N ASN A 294 -7.02 -16.98 -12.59
CA ASN A 294 -7.12 -18.19 -11.76
C ASN A 294 -7.81 -17.91 -10.41
N LEU A 295 -8.04 -16.65 -10.06
CA LEU A 295 -8.76 -16.30 -8.84
C LEU A 295 -10.27 -16.43 -9.09
N SER A 296 -10.96 -17.22 -8.26
CA SER A 296 -12.42 -17.26 -8.25
C SER A 296 -12.98 -15.96 -7.70
N LEU A 297 -13.81 -15.25 -8.47
CA LEU A 297 -14.49 -14.04 -8.02
C LEU A 297 -15.33 -14.25 -6.77
N GLU A 298 -15.96 -15.42 -6.63
CA GLU A 298 -16.74 -15.78 -5.44
C GLU A 298 -15.84 -15.86 -4.20
N GLU A 299 -14.66 -16.49 -4.35
CA GLU A 299 -13.69 -16.61 -3.28
C GLU A 299 -13.12 -15.24 -2.89
N ILE A 300 -12.77 -14.39 -3.87
CA ILE A 300 -12.29 -13.03 -3.64
C ILE A 300 -13.35 -12.23 -2.86
N LYS A 301 -14.60 -12.25 -3.32
CA LYS A 301 -15.72 -11.55 -2.67
C LYS A 301 -15.94 -12.06 -1.25
N ARG A 302 -15.94 -13.36 -1.05
CA ARG A 302 -16.11 -13.98 0.28
C ARG A 302 -15.03 -13.51 1.24
N GLN A 303 -13.75 -13.57 0.83
CA GLN A 303 -12.63 -13.16 1.67
C GLN A 303 -12.58 -11.65 1.90
N ALA A 304 -12.90 -10.85 0.89
CA ALA A 304 -12.90 -9.38 1.00
C ALA A 304 -14.04 -8.86 1.86
N LEU A 305 -15.20 -9.53 1.87
CA LEU A 305 -16.36 -9.13 2.65
C LEU A 305 -16.38 -9.72 4.07
N SER A 306 -15.56 -10.75 4.35
CA SER A 306 -15.42 -11.29 5.71
C SER A 306 -14.69 -10.29 6.60
N TYR A 307 -15.16 -10.10 7.83
CA TYR A 307 -14.39 -9.43 8.87
C TYR A 307 -13.29 -10.38 9.36
N SER A 308 -12.14 -9.84 9.82
CA SER A 308 -11.18 -10.66 10.55
C SER A 308 -11.79 -11.05 11.90
N ASN A 309 -11.55 -12.28 12.37
CA ASN A 309 -12.02 -12.71 13.69
C ASN A 309 -11.45 -11.87 14.85
N ASP A 310 -10.41 -11.08 14.59
CA ASP A 310 -9.80 -10.17 15.58
C ASP A 310 -10.58 -8.87 15.78
N ASP A 311 -11.57 -8.57 14.92
CA ASP A 311 -12.40 -7.37 14.98
C ASP A 311 -13.75 -7.59 15.71
N GLU A 312 -14.06 -8.80 16.20
CA GLU A 312 -15.19 -9.02 17.09
C GLU A 312 -14.85 -8.49 18.50
N PRO A 313 -15.39 -7.35 18.92
CA PRO A 313 -15.28 -6.98 20.31
C PRO A 313 -16.03 -8.04 21.12
N VAL A 314 -15.37 -8.62 22.11
CA VAL A 314 -16.06 -9.33 23.18
C VAL A 314 -16.93 -8.29 23.90
N ILE A 315 -18.16 -8.15 23.43
CA ILE A 315 -19.15 -7.33 24.12
C ILE A 315 -19.70 -8.24 25.23
N ASP A 316 -19.10 -8.14 26.41
CA ASP A 316 -19.64 -8.72 27.61
C ASP A 316 -20.89 -7.91 28.00
N TYR A 317 -22.07 -8.38 27.60
CA TYR A 317 -23.35 -7.87 28.06
C TYR A 317 -23.55 -8.41 29.47
N GLN A 318 -22.93 -7.82 30.48
CA GLN A 318 -23.42 -7.95 31.83
C GLN A 318 -24.64 -7.00 32.00
N ILE A 319 -25.83 -7.58 31.94
CA ILE A 319 -27.10 -6.94 32.30
C ILE A 319 -27.19 -6.90 33.83
#